data_7bfc661fc9c524a56160eba8f701a476
#
_entry.id   7bfc661fc9c524a56160eba8f701a476
#
_cell.length_a   1.000
_cell.length_b   1.000
_cell.length_c   1.000
_cell.angle_alpha   90.00
_cell.angle_beta   90.00
_cell.angle_gamma   90.00
#
_symmetry.space_group_name_H-M   'P 1'
#
loop_
_entity.id
_entity.type
_entity.pdbx_description
1 polymer ?
#
loop_
_entity_poly.entity_id
_entity_poly.type
_entity_poly.pdbx_seq_one_letter_code
_entity_poly.pdbx_strand_id
1 'polypeptide(L)'
;MRDTRAVPALFLIVVIDLVGFGLVIPLLPFYAVRFAASPQQVTALVAVYSLAQLLTAPLWGKLSDRIGRRPVLLASLAASALAYLWLGAASALWMLFAARAFAGACAGNIAAAQAYVADVTGPEERARGMGLIGAAFGLGFMIGPALGGLLAGTNPLTADLETPAWVASGLSLLALLGVIFMLPESLPSERSGVAATRNRVSAVWDILHRPVLSRLILINFLVILAFAGMQSVFAIWAMPQLGWGPRQVGYVFAYVGAASAILQGGLIGRLAGCFGEKRLLLWGLASITAGLLAMPFAHGLPILAAAVTGLALGTGLTQPTISSLISRRAGQEEQGEVMGVSQSLSSLARVLGPFVAGFIFAGFGRNSPYFLTALSVAVTLLMALKLPRGHAAPPLAETGPFGREGDPAR
;
A
#
# COMPACT_ATOMS: atom_id res chain seq x y z
N MET A 1 26.86 14.09 -12.07
CA MET A 1 26.94 13.95 -10.60
C MET A 1 25.57 13.56 -10.09
N ARG A 2 25.45 12.44 -9.38
CA ARG A 2 24.19 12.00 -8.80
C ARG A 2 23.86 12.89 -7.61
N ASP A 3 22.77 13.64 -7.67
CA ASP A 3 22.38 14.56 -6.61
C ASP A 3 21.58 13.81 -5.53
N THR A 4 22.30 13.18 -4.61
CA THR A 4 21.70 12.45 -3.48
C THR A 4 20.91 13.38 -2.53
N ARG A 5 21.07 14.70 -2.66
CA ARG A 5 20.30 15.70 -1.88
C ARG A 5 18.82 15.74 -2.29
N ALA A 6 18.49 15.28 -3.49
CA ALA A 6 17.10 15.22 -3.96
C ALA A 6 16.27 14.12 -3.24
N VAL A 7 16.89 13.07 -2.70
CA VAL A 7 16.17 11.95 -2.06
C VAL A 7 15.43 12.40 -0.78
N PRO A 8 16.02 13.16 0.15
CA PRO A 8 15.28 13.69 1.31
C PRO A 8 14.14 14.64 0.92
N ALA A 9 14.33 15.46 -0.11
CA ALA A 9 13.27 16.34 -0.61
C ALA A 9 12.10 15.53 -1.18
N LEU A 10 12.38 14.53 -2.01
CA LEU A 10 11.38 13.62 -2.54
C LEU A 10 10.65 12.87 -1.42
N PHE A 11 11.38 12.40 -0.40
CA PHE A 11 10.77 11.75 0.77
C PHE A 11 9.74 12.66 1.44
N LEU A 12 10.09 13.92 1.72
CA LEU A 12 9.20 14.88 2.35
C LEU A 12 7.94 15.14 1.48
N ILE A 13 8.13 15.32 0.18
CA ILE A 13 7.04 15.51 -0.78
C ILE A 13 6.08 14.32 -0.78
N VAL A 14 6.63 13.10 -0.83
CA VAL A 14 5.84 11.87 -0.80
C VAL A 14 5.11 11.69 0.53
N VAL A 15 5.73 12.05 1.67
CA VAL A 15 5.06 12.03 2.98
C VAL A 15 3.87 12.97 2.99
N ILE A 16 4.04 14.22 2.54
CA ILE A 16 2.97 15.22 2.52
C ILE A 16 1.80 14.76 1.65
N ASP A 17 2.07 14.23 0.46
CA ASP A 17 1.05 13.70 -0.44
C ASP A 17 0.31 12.50 0.16
N LEU A 18 1.05 11.55 0.76
CA LEU A 18 0.46 10.38 1.41
C LEU A 18 -0.32 10.71 2.70
N VAL A 19 0.04 11.77 3.42
CA VAL A 19 -0.77 12.30 4.52
C VAL A 19 -2.12 12.79 3.98
N GLY A 20 -2.13 13.57 2.88
CA GLY A 20 -3.35 14.01 2.21
C GLY A 20 -4.22 12.84 1.74
N PHE A 21 -3.62 11.82 1.14
CA PHE A 21 -4.31 10.60 0.72
C PHE A 21 -4.89 9.82 1.92
N GLY A 22 -4.09 9.60 2.96
CA GLY A 22 -4.49 8.88 4.16
C GLY A 22 -5.58 9.59 4.95
N LEU A 23 -5.62 10.93 4.90
CA LEU A 23 -6.61 11.76 5.55
C LEU A 23 -8.03 11.50 5.02
N VAL A 24 -8.18 11.31 3.71
CA VAL A 24 -9.48 11.18 3.05
C VAL A 24 -10.02 9.74 3.11
N ILE A 25 -9.17 8.72 3.05
CA ILE A 25 -9.59 7.31 2.91
C ILE A 25 -10.61 6.87 3.97
N PRO A 26 -10.39 7.04 5.30
CA PRO A 26 -11.33 6.58 6.31
C PRO A 26 -12.62 7.39 6.36
N LEU A 27 -12.65 8.56 5.71
CA LEU A 27 -13.81 9.45 5.67
C LEU A 27 -14.76 9.13 4.51
N LEU A 28 -14.28 8.49 3.44
CA LEU A 28 -15.09 8.17 2.25
C LEU A 28 -16.40 7.45 2.56
N PRO A 29 -16.44 6.45 3.47
CA PRO A 29 -17.70 5.82 3.86
C PRO A 29 -18.69 6.80 4.46
N PHE A 30 -18.26 7.74 5.29
CA PHE A 30 -19.13 8.76 5.89
C PHE A 30 -19.67 9.74 4.85
N TYR A 31 -18.82 10.14 3.87
CA TYR A 31 -19.28 10.92 2.71
C TYR A 31 -20.39 10.21 1.94
N ALA A 32 -20.19 8.93 1.63
CA ALA A 32 -21.17 8.16 0.86
C ALA A 32 -22.48 7.97 1.63
N VAL A 33 -22.41 7.67 2.93
CA VAL A 33 -23.59 7.52 3.79
C VAL A 33 -24.39 8.83 3.89
N ARG A 34 -23.74 10.00 3.89
CA ARG A 34 -24.42 11.32 3.85
C ARG A 34 -25.31 11.47 2.61
N PHE A 35 -24.96 10.82 1.50
CA PHE A 35 -25.78 10.77 0.27
C PHE A 35 -26.63 9.49 0.17
N ALA A 36 -26.98 8.87 1.30
CA ALA A 36 -27.81 7.66 1.38
C ALA A 36 -27.29 6.48 0.53
N ALA A 37 -25.96 6.37 0.37
CA ALA A 37 -25.35 5.29 -0.38
C ALA A 37 -25.55 3.93 0.29
N SER A 38 -25.85 2.91 -0.51
CA SER A 38 -25.89 1.52 -0.05
C SER A 38 -24.47 1.03 0.32
N PRO A 39 -24.33 -0.04 1.14
CA PRO A 39 -23.02 -0.60 1.47
C PRO A 39 -22.19 -0.97 0.24
N GLN A 40 -22.81 -1.46 -0.82
CA GLN A 40 -22.14 -1.75 -2.09
C GLN A 40 -21.57 -0.48 -2.75
N GLN A 41 -22.34 0.61 -2.74
CA GLN A 41 -21.88 1.89 -3.29
C GLN A 41 -20.75 2.48 -2.46
N VAL A 42 -20.81 2.36 -1.13
CA VAL A 42 -19.71 2.80 -0.24
C VAL A 42 -18.42 2.07 -0.56
N THR A 43 -18.46 0.77 -0.68
CA THR A 43 -17.25 -0.03 -0.98
C THR A 43 -16.78 0.14 -2.43
N ALA A 44 -17.71 0.30 -3.39
CA ALA A 44 -17.39 0.63 -4.77
C ALA A 44 -16.68 1.99 -4.89
N LEU A 45 -17.04 2.98 -4.05
CA LEU A 45 -16.36 4.28 -4.00
C LEU A 45 -14.89 4.15 -3.60
N VAL A 46 -14.56 3.20 -2.73
CA VAL A 46 -13.16 2.88 -2.38
C VAL A 46 -12.47 2.18 -3.56
N ALA A 47 -13.16 1.24 -4.20
CA ALA A 47 -12.61 0.44 -5.29
C ALA A 47 -12.35 1.23 -6.58
N VAL A 48 -13.19 2.23 -6.89
CA VAL A 48 -13.12 2.97 -8.17
C VAL A 48 -11.77 3.68 -8.36
N TYR A 49 -11.19 4.21 -7.29
CA TYR A 49 -9.84 4.78 -7.33
C TYR A 49 -8.80 3.75 -7.76
N SER A 50 -8.81 2.58 -7.10
CA SER A 50 -7.86 1.50 -7.40
C SER A 50 -8.06 0.92 -8.80
N LEU A 51 -9.30 0.87 -9.29
CA LEU A 51 -9.62 0.44 -10.63
C LEU A 51 -9.08 1.43 -11.67
N ALA A 52 -9.35 2.71 -11.50
CA ALA A 52 -8.84 3.75 -12.40
C ALA A 52 -7.30 3.77 -12.41
N GLN A 53 -6.67 3.68 -11.23
CA GLN A 53 -5.22 3.59 -11.09
C GLN A 53 -4.64 2.35 -11.80
N LEU A 54 -5.26 1.18 -11.64
CA LEU A 54 -4.83 -0.07 -12.28
C LEU A 54 -4.82 0.07 -13.81
N LEU A 55 -5.85 0.70 -14.38
CA LEU A 55 -5.98 0.89 -15.82
C LEU A 55 -4.97 1.89 -16.38
N THR A 56 -4.66 2.94 -15.62
CA THR A 56 -3.80 4.04 -16.10
C THR A 56 -2.34 3.93 -15.68
N ALA A 57 -1.99 3.11 -14.68
CA ALA A 57 -0.61 2.96 -14.19
C ALA A 57 0.41 2.63 -15.31
N PRO A 58 0.11 1.74 -16.29
CA PRO A 58 1.04 1.49 -17.39
C PRO A 58 1.27 2.69 -18.31
N LEU A 59 0.25 3.56 -18.43
CA LEU A 59 0.34 4.80 -19.23
C LEU A 59 1.24 5.81 -18.54
N TRP A 60 1.06 6.01 -17.23
CA TRP A 60 1.90 6.88 -16.42
C TRP A 60 3.36 6.42 -16.38
N GLY A 61 3.61 5.11 -16.28
CA GLY A 61 4.97 4.57 -16.37
C GLY A 61 5.64 4.92 -17.70
N LYS A 62 4.97 4.62 -18.83
CA LYS A 62 5.49 4.94 -20.16
C LYS A 62 5.68 6.44 -20.37
N LEU A 63 4.74 7.26 -19.88
CA LEU A 63 4.82 8.70 -19.97
C LEU A 63 6.01 9.24 -19.19
N SER A 64 6.20 8.75 -17.96
CA SER A 64 7.33 9.09 -17.11
C SER A 64 8.68 8.76 -17.74
N ASP A 65 8.76 7.64 -18.49
CA ASP A 65 9.97 7.25 -19.22
C ASP A 65 10.25 8.14 -20.45
N ARG A 66 9.22 8.82 -20.97
CA ARG A 66 9.34 9.67 -22.17
C ARG A 66 9.56 11.14 -21.85
N ILE A 67 8.75 11.70 -20.98
CA ILE A 67 8.75 13.14 -20.69
C ILE A 67 9.52 13.51 -19.41
N GLY A 68 9.96 12.49 -18.63
CA GLY A 68 10.67 12.68 -17.36
C GLY A 68 9.82 12.39 -16.13
N ARG A 69 10.49 12.25 -14.99
CA ARG A 69 9.86 11.93 -13.70
C ARG A 69 9.16 13.14 -13.10
N ARG A 70 9.83 14.30 -13.19
CA ARG A 70 9.35 15.56 -12.63
C ARG A 70 8.02 16.03 -13.24
N PRO A 71 7.81 16.07 -14.58
CA PRO A 71 6.53 16.43 -15.18
C PRO A 71 5.38 15.52 -14.75
N VAL A 72 5.63 14.21 -14.60
CA VAL A 72 4.62 13.26 -14.15
C VAL A 72 4.25 13.48 -12.68
N LEU A 73 5.23 13.76 -11.81
CA LEU A 73 4.97 14.13 -10.41
C LEU A 73 4.13 15.41 -10.33
N LEU A 74 4.47 16.44 -11.11
CA LEU A 74 3.71 17.69 -11.15
C LEU A 74 2.27 17.48 -11.60
N ALA A 75 2.06 16.75 -12.70
CA ALA A 75 0.73 16.46 -13.22
C ALA A 75 -0.13 15.66 -12.23
N SER A 76 0.45 14.61 -11.61
CA SER A 76 -0.27 13.78 -10.65
C SER A 76 -0.64 14.55 -9.38
N LEU A 77 0.27 15.37 -8.82
CA LEU A 77 0.00 16.15 -7.62
C LEU A 77 -1.02 17.28 -7.88
N ALA A 78 -0.95 17.94 -9.03
CA ALA A 78 -1.95 18.92 -9.44
C ALA A 78 -3.34 18.28 -9.59
N ALA A 79 -3.40 17.11 -10.24
CA ALA A 79 -4.65 16.35 -10.37
C ALA A 79 -5.18 15.87 -9.00
N SER A 80 -4.32 15.45 -8.08
CA SER A 80 -4.71 15.08 -6.70
C SER A 80 -5.32 16.28 -5.98
N ALA A 81 -4.70 17.46 -6.05
CA ALA A 81 -5.24 18.68 -5.47
C ALA A 81 -6.63 19.02 -6.01
N LEU A 82 -6.81 18.99 -7.34
CA LEU A 82 -8.10 19.21 -7.99
C LEU A 82 -9.15 18.17 -7.60
N ALA A 83 -8.76 16.89 -7.51
CA ALA A 83 -9.65 15.82 -7.11
C ALA A 83 -10.14 16.00 -5.66
N TYR A 84 -9.28 16.44 -4.74
CA TYR A 84 -9.67 16.71 -3.35
C TYR A 84 -10.54 17.98 -3.23
N LEU A 85 -10.27 19.03 -4.02
CA LEU A 85 -11.19 20.18 -4.10
C LEU A 85 -12.57 19.74 -4.60
N TRP A 86 -12.60 18.92 -5.65
CA TRP A 86 -13.86 18.40 -6.17
C TRP A 86 -14.58 17.52 -5.14
N LEU A 87 -13.84 16.68 -4.42
CA LEU A 87 -14.40 15.85 -3.35
C LEU A 87 -15.02 16.70 -2.24
N GLY A 88 -14.33 17.77 -1.79
CA GLY A 88 -14.85 18.70 -0.77
C GLY A 88 -16.08 19.49 -1.23
N ALA A 89 -16.18 19.80 -2.52
CA ALA A 89 -17.31 20.49 -3.12
C ALA A 89 -18.44 19.55 -3.57
N ALA A 90 -18.36 18.23 -3.26
CA ALA A 90 -19.33 17.27 -3.72
C ALA A 90 -20.69 17.45 -3.06
N SER A 91 -21.73 17.68 -3.87
CA SER A 91 -23.13 17.80 -3.46
C SER A 91 -23.99 16.58 -3.79
N ALA A 92 -23.42 15.57 -4.47
CA ALA A 92 -24.09 14.35 -4.87
C ALA A 92 -23.13 13.15 -4.91
N LEU A 93 -23.68 11.95 -4.75
CA LEU A 93 -22.91 10.71 -4.71
C LEU A 93 -22.06 10.49 -5.98
N TRP A 94 -22.60 10.79 -7.16
CA TRP A 94 -21.85 10.63 -8.42
C TRP A 94 -20.60 11.51 -8.48
N MET A 95 -20.59 12.68 -7.82
CA MET A 95 -19.43 13.56 -7.78
C MET A 95 -18.30 12.92 -6.97
N LEU A 96 -18.62 12.19 -5.90
CA LEU A 96 -17.62 11.42 -5.15
C LEU A 96 -16.97 10.35 -6.03
N PHE A 97 -17.78 9.62 -6.79
CA PHE A 97 -17.27 8.61 -7.74
C PHE A 97 -16.40 9.24 -8.83
N ALA A 98 -16.85 10.35 -9.41
CA ALA A 98 -16.10 11.06 -10.45
C ALA A 98 -14.77 11.60 -9.91
N ALA A 99 -14.75 12.24 -8.74
CA ALA A 99 -13.53 12.74 -8.11
C ALA A 99 -12.56 11.60 -7.78
N ARG A 100 -13.06 10.46 -7.28
CA ARG A 100 -12.24 9.28 -6.97
C ARG A 100 -11.70 8.61 -8.22
N ALA A 101 -12.52 8.48 -9.29
CA ALA A 101 -12.07 7.95 -10.58
C ALA A 101 -11.00 8.85 -11.20
N PHE A 102 -11.20 10.16 -11.19
CA PHE A 102 -10.23 11.14 -11.67
C PHE A 102 -8.91 11.08 -10.89
N ALA A 103 -8.98 11.09 -9.53
CA ALA A 103 -7.78 10.94 -8.68
C ALA A 103 -7.03 9.65 -8.98
N GLY A 104 -7.74 8.52 -9.11
CA GLY A 104 -7.14 7.23 -9.45
C GLY A 104 -6.52 7.21 -10.85
N ALA A 105 -7.21 7.78 -11.84
CA ALA A 105 -6.72 7.86 -13.21
C ALA A 105 -5.43 8.69 -13.32
N CYS A 106 -5.26 9.69 -12.47
CA CYS A 106 -4.09 10.56 -12.43
C CYS A 106 -3.02 10.14 -11.42
N ALA A 107 -3.17 9.01 -10.74
CA ALA A 107 -2.26 8.53 -9.67
C ALA A 107 -0.96 7.92 -10.23
N GLY A 108 -0.12 8.75 -10.84
CA GLY A 108 1.21 8.39 -11.34
C GLY A 108 2.36 8.71 -10.37
N ASN A 109 2.10 9.48 -9.32
CA ASN A 109 3.09 10.05 -8.40
C ASN A 109 4.00 9.00 -7.74
N ILE A 110 3.46 7.90 -7.20
CA ILE A 110 4.24 6.88 -6.50
C ILE A 110 5.17 6.13 -7.45
N ALA A 111 4.68 5.75 -8.64
CA ALA A 111 5.50 5.09 -9.65
C ALA A 111 6.63 6.02 -10.14
N ALA A 112 6.33 7.29 -10.37
CA ALA A 112 7.32 8.28 -10.76
C ALA A 112 8.34 8.55 -9.63
N ALA A 113 7.91 8.59 -8.35
CA ALA A 113 8.80 8.74 -7.21
C ALA A 113 9.76 7.54 -7.07
N GLN A 114 9.27 6.31 -7.23
CA GLN A 114 10.10 5.11 -7.22
C GLN A 114 11.12 5.11 -8.37
N ALA A 115 10.68 5.50 -9.57
CA ALA A 115 11.58 5.63 -10.72
C ALA A 115 12.63 6.73 -10.48
N TYR A 116 12.23 7.88 -9.92
CA TYR A 116 13.15 8.95 -9.55
C TYR A 116 14.25 8.47 -8.59
N VAL A 117 13.85 7.76 -7.51
CA VAL A 117 14.83 7.15 -6.59
C VAL A 117 15.78 6.21 -7.34
N ALA A 118 15.25 5.36 -8.23
CA ALA A 118 16.08 4.43 -8.99
C ALA A 118 17.08 5.14 -9.93
N ASP A 119 16.71 6.32 -10.45
CA ASP A 119 17.57 7.12 -11.35
C ASP A 119 18.70 7.84 -10.59
N VAL A 120 18.43 8.36 -9.38
CA VAL A 120 19.40 9.18 -8.63
C VAL A 120 20.26 8.37 -7.65
N THR A 121 19.89 7.11 -7.33
CA THR A 121 20.65 6.25 -6.41
C THR A 121 21.46 5.19 -7.14
N GLY A 122 22.62 4.84 -6.59
CA GLY A 122 23.40 3.68 -7.03
C GLY A 122 22.77 2.35 -6.57
N PRO A 123 23.24 1.20 -7.10
CA PRO A 123 22.72 -0.11 -6.71
C PRO A 123 22.74 -0.39 -5.21
N GLU A 124 23.79 0.08 -4.51
CA GLU A 124 23.97 -0.10 -3.05
C GLU A 124 23.01 0.76 -2.22
N GLU A 125 22.72 1.99 -2.67
CA GLU A 125 21.84 2.93 -1.97
C GLU A 125 20.38 2.79 -2.36
N ARG A 126 20.07 2.09 -3.46
CA ARG A 126 18.71 1.95 -3.99
C ARG A 126 17.75 1.32 -2.98
N ALA A 127 18.19 0.29 -2.27
CA ALA A 127 17.38 -0.36 -1.24
C ALA A 127 17.00 0.62 -0.12
N ARG A 128 17.93 1.48 0.30
CA ARG A 128 17.69 2.53 1.29
C ARG A 128 16.70 3.58 0.77
N GLY A 129 16.85 4.03 -0.47
CA GLY A 129 15.95 4.99 -1.10
C GLY A 129 14.52 4.45 -1.25
N MET A 130 14.36 3.19 -1.67
CA MET A 130 13.05 2.53 -1.72
C MET A 130 12.45 2.33 -0.32
N GLY A 131 13.28 2.06 0.69
CA GLY A 131 12.87 1.99 2.09
C GLY A 131 12.29 3.32 2.60
N LEU A 132 12.81 4.47 2.15
CA LEU A 132 12.25 5.78 2.49
C LEU A 132 10.83 5.96 1.93
N ILE A 133 10.56 5.49 0.70
CA ILE A 133 9.19 5.53 0.16
C ILE A 133 8.26 4.65 1.01
N GLY A 134 8.71 3.48 1.45
CA GLY A 134 7.95 2.65 2.39
C GLY A 134 7.69 3.34 3.74
N ALA A 135 8.69 4.05 4.28
CA ALA A 135 8.53 4.85 5.49
C ALA A 135 7.54 6.01 5.30
N ALA A 136 7.54 6.64 4.12
CA ALA A 136 6.56 7.69 3.79
C ALA A 136 5.12 7.13 3.78
N PHE A 137 4.90 5.93 3.26
CA PHE A 137 3.61 5.24 3.38
C PHE A 137 3.22 5.02 4.85
N GLY A 138 4.14 4.53 5.68
CA GLY A 138 3.89 4.35 7.11
C GLY A 138 3.47 5.64 7.81
N LEU A 139 4.20 6.74 7.58
CA LEU A 139 3.89 8.06 8.15
C LEU A 139 2.57 8.61 7.60
N GLY A 140 2.33 8.50 6.29
CA GLY A 140 1.10 8.96 5.66
C GLY A 140 -0.14 8.25 6.21
N PHE A 141 -0.09 6.93 6.35
CA PHE A 141 -1.17 6.13 6.92
C PHE A 141 -1.29 6.20 8.45
N MET A 142 -0.28 6.72 9.15
CA MET A 142 -0.36 7.04 10.57
C MET A 142 -0.98 8.43 10.80
N ILE A 143 -0.41 9.44 10.16
CA ILE A 143 -0.76 10.85 10.40
C ILE A 143 -2.07 11.21 9.69
N GLY A 144 -2.25 10.77 8.43
CA GLY A 144 -3.40 11.13 7.61
C GLY A 144 -4.75 10.79 8.25
N PRO A 145 -5.01 9.53 8.60
CA PRO A 145 -6.27 9.14 9.24
C PRO A 145 -6.54 9.85 10.57
N ALA A 146 -5.49 10.08 11.38
CA ALA A 146 -5.62 10.82 12.64
C ALA A 146 -6.08 12.26 12.39
N LEU A 147 -5.42 12.96 11.47
CA LEU A 147 -5.78 14.33 11.11
C LEU A 147 -7.18 14.40 10.48
N GLY A 148 -7.49 13.49 9.56
CA GLY A 148 -8.79 13.42 8.92
C GLY A 148 -9.92 13.22 9.92
N GLY A 149 -9.76 12.29 10.84
CA GLY A 149 -10.72 12.03 11.90
C GLY A 149 -10.86 13.21 12.87
N LEU A 150 -9.77 13.88 13.24
CA LEU A 150 -9.77 15.07 14.10
C LEU A 150 -10.55 16.23 13.46
N LEU A 151 -10.31 16.50 12.17
CA LEU A 151 -10.96 17.56 11.43
C LEU A 151 -12.45 17.26 11.21
N ALA A 152 -12.80 16.01 10.90
CA ALA A 152 -14.19 15.61 10.62
C ALA A 152 -15.08 15.53 11.88
N GLY A 153 -14.51 15.34 13.05
CA GLY A 153 -15.27 15.30 14.31
C GLY A 153 -15.74 13.89 14.73
N THR A 154 -16.52 13.83 15.81
CA THR A 154 -16.92 12.58 16.45
C THR A 154 -18.28 12.05 16.01
N ASN A 155 -19.20 12.92 15.61
CA ASN A 155 -20.58 12.54 15.27
C ASN A 155 -20.67 12.20 13.77
N PRO A 156 -21.08 10.99 13.39
CA PRO A 156 -21.17 10.60 12.00
C PRO A 156 -22.21 11.38 11.19
N LEU A 157 -23.26 11.92 11.85
CA LEU A 157 -24.35 12.65 11.20
C LEU A 157 -24.03 14.11 10.93
N THR A 158 -23.19 14.73 11.78
CA THR A 158 -22.81 16.14 11.69
C THR A 158 -21.32 16.32 11.38
N ALA A 159 -20.66 15.28 10.88
CA ALA A 159 -19.24 15.30 10.56
C ALA A 159 -18.95 16.37 9.50
N ASP A 160 -17.92 17.17 9.74
CA ASP A 160 -17.34 18.03 8.71
C ASP A 160 -16.48 17.16 7.79
N LEU A 161 -16.97 16.93 6.59
CA LEU A 161 -16.28 16.12 5.60
C LEU A 161 -15.60 16.99 4.53
N GLU A 162 -15.91 18.27 4.47
CA GLU A 162 -15.41 19.22 3.48
C GLU A 162 -14.01 19.73 3.88
N THR A 163 -13.84 20.17 5.13
CA THR A 163 -12.56 20.66 5.66
C THR A 163 -11.42 19.65 5.49
N PRO A 164 -11.57 18.34 5.82
CA PRO A 164 -10.55 17.34 5.54
C PRO A 164 -10.15 17.27 4.06
N ALA A 165 -11.12 17.34 3.14
CA ALA A 165 -10.83 17.29 1.71
C ALA A 165 -10.06 18.52 1.23
N TRP A 166 -10.42 19.73 1.72
CA TRP A 166 -9.69 20.96 1.39
C TRP A 166 -8.28 20.97 1.98
N VAL A 167 -8.11 20.47 3.20
CA VAL A 167 -6.78 20.29 3.80
C VAL A 167 -5.93 19.31 2.97
N ALA A 168 -6.51 18.19 2.52
CA ALA A 168 -5.82 17.26 1.63
C ALA A 168 -5.41 17.91 0.30
N SER A 169 -6.27 18.76 -0.27
CA SER A 169 -5.94 19.55 -1.45
C SER A 169 -4.76 20.50 -1.19
N GLY A 170 -4.79 21.21 -0.07
CA GLY A 170 -3.69 22.10 0.35
C GLY A 170 -2.36 21.36 0.52
N LEU A 171 -2.39 20.15 1.10
CA LEU A 171 -1.22 19.29 1.21
C LEU A 171 -0.70 18.84 -0.16
N SER A 172 -1.58 18.46 -1.09
CA SER A 172 -1.16 18.12 -2.46
C SER A 172 -0.58 19.32 -3.20
N LEU A 173 -1.11 20.53 -3.00
CA LEU A 173 -0.51 21.76 -3.52
C LEU A 173 0.85 22.06 -2.89
N LEU A 174 1.00 21.84 -1.59
CA LEU A 174 2.30 21.99 -0.91
C LEU A 174 3.33 21.00 -1.45
N ALA A 175 2.93 19.74 -1.66
CA ALA A 175 3.77 18.72 -2.31
C ALA A 175 4.14 19.13 -3.75
N LEU A 176 3.18 19.66 -4.52
CA LEU A 176 3.41 20.21 -5.86
C LEU A 176 4.46 21.33 -5.87
N LEU A 177 4.33 22.28 -4.97
CA LEU A 177 5.33 23.35 -4.80
C LEU A 177 6.69 22.78 -4.41
N GLY A 178 6.73 21.78 -3.55
CA GLY A 178 7.95 21.04 -3.22
C GLY A 178 8.63 20.45 -4.46
N VAL A 179 7.88 19.84 -5.39
CA VAL A 179 8.44 19.34 -6.65
C VAL A 179 8.96 20.49 -7.52
N ILE A 180 8.22 21.62 -7.61
CA ILE A 180 8.62 22.75 -8.44
C ILE A 180 9.97 23.33 -7.98
N PHE A 181 10.14 23.52 -6.67
CA PHE A 181 11.29 24.26 -6.12
C PHE A 181 12.45 23.37 -5.68
N MET A 182 12.20 22.10 -5.34
CA MET A 182 13.21 21.25 -4.70
C MET A 182 13.69 20.07 -5.57
N LEU A 183 12.92 19.66 -6.60
CA LEU A 183 13.28 18.48 -7.40
C LEU A 183 13.73 18.86 -8.81
N PRO A 184 15.00 18.59 -9.17
CA PRO A 184 15.44 18.63 -10.57
C PRO A 184 14.88 17.45 -11.34
N GLU A 185 14.96 17.47 -12.68
CA GLU A 185 14.63 16.29 -13.50
C GLU A 185 15.72 15.21 -13.32
N SER A 186 15.28 13.95 -13.16
CA SER A 186 16.20 12.82 -12.96
C SER A 186 16.46 12.00 -14.21
N LEU A 187 15.62 12.13 -15.24
CA LEU A 187 15.77 11.35 -16.46
C LEU A 187 17.01 11.82 -17.25
N PRO A 188 18.01 10.96 -17.49
CA PRO A 188 19.14 11.31 -18.33
C PRO A 188 18.68 11.52 -19.78
N SER A 189 19.17 12.60 -20.40
CA SER A 189 18.82 13.01 -21.79
C SER A 189 19.06 11.93 -22.85
N GLU A 190 19.92 10.96 -22.57
CA GLU A 190 20.34 9.91 -23.53
C GLU A 190 19.51 8.60 -23.45
N ARG A 191 18.59 8.46 -22.50
CA ARG A 191 17.82 7.21 -22.29
C ARG A 191 16.42 7.20 -22.91
N SER A 192 16.05 8.16 -23.73
CA SER A 192 14.77 8.12 -24.42
C SER A 192 14.79 7.07 -25.54
N GLY A 193 14.47 5.81 -25.27
CA GLY A 193 14.17 4.92 -26.38
C GLY A 193 14.36 3.42 -26.28
N VAL A 194 14.78 2.81 -25.19
CA VAL A 194 14.94 1.35 -25.17
C VAL A 194 14.20 0.72 -23.98
N ALA A 195 12.90 0.53 -24.14
CA ALA A 195 12.16 -0.44 -23.32
C ALA A 195 12.10 -1.75 -24.12
N ALA A 196 12.90 -2.74 -23.75
CA ALA A 196 12.74 -4.10 -24.27
C ALA A 196 11.34 -4.61 -23.86
N THR A 197 10.43 -4.65 -24.81
CA THR A 197 9.09 -5.19 -24.64
C THR A 197 9.14 -6.71 -24.72
N ARG A 198 9.54 -7.37 -23.64
CA ARG A 198 9.16 -8.78 -23.47
C ARG A 198 7.64 -8.82 -23.31
N ASN A 199 6.99 -9.78 -23.96
CA ASN A 199 5.53 -9.87 -23.95
C ASN A 199 5.05 -10.09 -22.50
N ARG A 200 4.42 -9.06 -21.88
CA ARG A 200 4.01 -9.08 -20.46
C ARG A 200 3.10 -10.27 -20.12
N VAL A 201 2.34 -10.76 -21.11
CA VAL A 201 1.43 -11.88 -20.91
C VAL A 201 2.20 -13.20 -20.76
N SER A 202 3.26 -13.42 -21.56
CA SER A 202 4.10 -14.63 -21.42
C SER A 202 4.85 -14.64 -20.10
N ALA A 203 5.32 -13.49 -19.63
CA ALA A 203 5.97 -13.35 -18.35
C ALA A 203 5.07 -13.72 -17.17
N VAL A 204 3.84 -13.22 -17.16
CA VAL A 204 2.82 -13.58 -16.15
C VAL A 204 2.58 -15.08 -16.16
N TRP A 205 2.45 -15.68 -17.35
CA TRP A 205 2.21 -17.11 -17.51
C TRP A 205 3.37 -17.95 -16.95
N ASP A 206 4.60 -17.63 -17.31
CA ASP A 206 5.81 -18.33 -16.85
C ASP A 206 5.98 -18.26 -15.31
N ILE A 207 5.71 -17.08 -14.72
CA ILE A 207 5.78 -16.87 -13.27
C ILE A 207 4.71 -17.69 -12.54
N LEU A 208 3.48 -17.72 -13.06
CA LEU A 208 2.37 -18.45 -12.45
C LEU A 208 2.53 -19.97 -12.54
N HIS A 209 3.34 -20.49 -13.47
CA HIS A 209 3.65 -21.93 -13.57
C HIS A 209 4.76 -22.39 -12.60
N ARG A 210 5.42 -21.46 -11.88
CA ARG A 210 6.40 -21.81 -10.85
C ARG A 210 5.69 -22.04 -9.50
N PRO A 211 5.59 -23.31 -9.00
CA PRO A 211 4.63 -23.65 -7.93
C PRO A 211 4.87 -22.94 -6.59
N VAL A 212 6.12 -22.60 -6.25
CA VAL A 212 6.40 -21.87 -4.99
C VAL A 212 6.12 -20.39 -5.16
N LEU A 213 6.51 -19.81 -6.29
CA LEU A 213 6.36 -18.38 -6.57
C LEU A 213 4.89 -18.00 -6.77
N SER A 214 4.14 -18.79 -7.54
CA SER A 214 2.69 -18.61 -7.73
C SER A 214 1.94 -18.69 -6.41
N ARG A 215 2.33 -19.64 -5.52
CA ARG A 215 1.73 -19.74 -4.18
C ARG A 215 2.00 -18.52 -3.32
N LEU A 216 3.22 -17.97 -3.32
CA LEU A 216 3.56 -16.74 -2.59
C LEU A 216 2.78 -15.54 -3.12
N ILE A 217 2.68 -15.40 -4.44
CA ILE A 217 1.92 -14.33 -5.10
C ILE A 217 0.43 -14.46 -4.79
N LEU A 218 -0.11 -15.68 -4.79
CA LEU A 218 -1.52 -15.93 -4.41
C LEU A 218 -1.79 -15.60 -2.94
N ILE A 219 -0.88 -15.98 -2.02
CA ILE A 219 -0.95 -15.59 -0.61
C ILE A 219 -0.98 -14.06 -0.49
N ASN A 220 -0.07 -13.35 -1.17
CA ASN A 220 -0.04 -11.89 -1.17
C ASN A 220 -1.35 -11.28 -1.68
N PHE A 221 -1.86 -11.81 -2.81
CA PHE A 221 -3.13 -11.39 -3.39
C PHE A 221 -4.29 -11.53 -2.41
N LEU A 222 -4.46 -12.71 -1.79
CA LEU A 222 -5.56 -12.99 -0.87
C LEU A 222 -5.47 -12.17 0.42
N VAL A 223 -4.27 -11.94 0.96
CA VAL A 223 -4.06 -11.07 2.13
C VAL A 223 -4.43 -9.63 1.82
N ILE A 224 -4.01 -9.09 0.67
CA ILE A 224 -4.35 -7.72 0.27
C ILE A 224 -5.85 -7.60 -0.02
N LEU A 225 -6.45 -8.60 -0.67
CA LEU A 225 -7.88 -8.65 -0.93
C LEU A 225 -8.68 -8.63 0.39
N ALA A 226 -8.31 -9.46 1.35
CA ALA A 226 -8.93 -9.51 2.67
C ALA A 226 -8.79 -8.18 3.42
N PHE A 227 -7.59 -7.59 3.43
CA PHE A 227 -7.34 -6.33 4.12
C PHE A 227 -8.08 -5.16 3.46
N ALA A 228 -8.04 -5.03 2.13
CA ALA A 228 -8.74 -3.97 1.41
C ALA A 228 -10.27 -4.08 1.57
N GLY A 229 -10.81 -5.31 1.55
CA GLY A 229 -12.21 -5.58 1.82
C GLY A 229 -12.61 -5.16 3.24
N MET A 230 -11.87 -5.61 4.25
CA MET A 230 -12.10 -5.23 5.65
C MET A 230 -12.04 -3.72 5.84
N GLN A 231 -11.00 -3.07 5.31
CA GLN A 231 -10.81 -1.63 5.42
C GLN A 231 -12.00 -0.85 4.84
N SER A 232 -12.57 -1.30 3.72
CA SER A 232 -13.69 -0.61 3.06
C SER A 232 -15.00 -0.67 3.81
N VAL A 233 -15.25 -1.73 4.59
CA VAL A 233 -16.48 -1.91 5.37
C VAL A 233 -16.33 -1.47 6.83
N PHE A 234 -15.11 -1.22 7.32
CA PHE A 234 -14.86 -0.96 8.74
C PHE A 234 -15.68 0.22 9.29
N ALA A 235 -15.73 1.34 8.58
CA ALA A 235 -16.46 2.52 9.03
C ALA A 235 -17.98 2.28 9.09
N ILE A 236 -18.58 1.66 8.04
CA ILE A 236 -20.01 1.36 8.01
C ILE A 236 -20.40 0.24 8.98
N TRP A 237 -19.45 -0.59 9.40
CA TRP A 237 -19.63 -1.54 10.48
C TRP A 237 -19.52 -0.89 11.85
N ALA A 238 -18.56 -0.01 12.07
CA ALA A 238 -18.29 0.62 13.36
C ALA A 238 -19.38 1.61 13.77
N MET A 239 -20.02 2.30 12.81
CA MET A 239 -21.13 3.23 13.08
C MET A 239 -22.27 2.56 13.86
N PRO A 240 -22.92 1.49 13.37
CA PRO A 240 -24.04 0.86 14.08
C PRO A 240 -23.58 -0.08 15.21
N GLN A 241 -22.35 -0.57 15.19
CA GLN A 241 -21.83 -1.52 16.19
C GLN A 241 -21.35 -0.83 17.47
N LEU A 242 -20.70 0.32 17.32
CA LEU A 242 -20.00 1.03 18.39
C LEU A 242 -20.47 2.48 18.58
N GLY A 243 -21.35 2.98 17.71
CA GLY A 243 -21.74 4.40 17.69
C GLY A 243 -20.61 5.35 17.27
N TRP A 244 -19.62 4.83 16.50
CA TRP A 244 -18.42 5.57 16.19
C TRP A 244 -18.56 6.45 14.94
N GLY A 245 -17.93 7.63 15.02
CA GLY A 245 -17.81 8.58 13.93
C GLY A 245 -16.40 8.59 13.31
N PRO A 246 -16.14 9.58 12.45
CA PRO A 246 -14.90 9.70 11.72
C PRO A 246 -13.65 9.74 12.60
N ARG A 247 -13.70 10.42 13.76
CA ARG A 247 -12.55 10.58 14.66
C ARG A 247 -12.08 9.24 15.22
N GLN A 248 -13.00 8.43 15.72
CA GLN A 248 -12.66 7.13 16.30
C GLN A 248 -12.14 6.17 15.22
N VAL A 249 -12.77 6.16 14.05
CA VAL A 249 -12.31 5.38 12.89
C VAL A 249 -10.91 5.83 12.45
N GLY A 250 -10.68 7.14 12.38
CA GLY A 250 -9.37 7.72 12.07
C GLY A 250 -8.27 7.28 13.04
N TYR A 251 -8.56 7.25 14.34
CA TYR A 251 -7.61 6.79 15.35
C TYR A 251 -7.26 5.31 15.23
N VAL A 252 -8.23 4.45 14.86
CA VAL A 252 -7.96 3.03 14.60
C VAL A 252 -7.01 2.86 13.43
N PHE A 253 -7.25 3.55 12.31
CA PHE A 253 -6.33 3.47 11.17
C PHE A 253 -4.96 4.08 11.49
N ALA A 254 -4.90 5.16 12.23
CA ALA A 254 -3.65 5.75 12.71
C ALA A 254 -2.87 4.77 13.60
N TYR A 255 -3.55 4.08 14.52
CA TYR A 255 -2.93 3.05 15.35
C TYR A 255 -2.38 1.89 14.53
N VAL A 256 -3.17 1.37 13.59
CA VAL A 256 -2.70 0.30 12.67
C VAL A 256 -1.50 0.76 11.86
N GLY A 257 -1.53 1.98 11.33
CA GLY A 257 -0.44 2.57 10.58
C GLY A 257 0.84 2.71 11.44
N ALA A 258 0.71 3.26 12.64
CA ALA A 258 1.82 3.45 13.57
C ALA A 258 2.46 2.11 13.99
N ALA A 259 1.63 1.14 14.40
CA ALA A 259 2.11 -0.17 14.81
C ALA A 259 2.80 -0.92 13.66
N SER A 260 2.24 -0.84 12.45
CA SER A 260 2.85 -1.41 11.24
C SER A 260 4.17 -0.73 10.90
N ALA A 261 4.24 0.61 10.98
CA ALA A 261 5.46 1.37 10.71
C ALA A 261 6.59 1.04 11.70
N ILE A 262 6.28 0.93 12.99
CA ILE A 262 7.25 0.53 14.04
C ILE A 262 7.79 -0.88 13.76
N LEU A 263 6.90 -1.82 13.45
CA LEU A 263 7.30 -3.19 13.13
C LEU A 263 8.20 -3.25 11.89
N GLN A 264 7.78 -2.61 10.81
CA GLN A 264 8.49 -2.64 9.52
C GLN A 264 9.80 -1.86 9.57
N GLY A 265 9.83 -0.71 10.24
CA GLY A 265 11.01 0.16 10.28
C GLY A 265 12.09 -0.27 11.28
N GLY A 266 11.71 -0.95 12.38
CA GLY A 266 12.65 -1.23 13.47
C GLY A 266 12.86 -2.69 13.82
N LEU A 267 11.82 -3.51 13.75
CA LEU A 267 11.83 -4.84 14.35
C LEU A 267 11.93 -5.98 13.34
N ILE A 268 11.38 -5.80 12.13
CA ILE A 268 11.24 -6.91 11.16
C ILE A 268 12.58 -7.54 10.78
N GLY A 269 13.64 -6.74 10.60
CA GLY A 269 14.97 -7.25 10.25
C GLY A 269 15.56 -8.15 11.35
N ARG A 270 15.44 -7.72 12.62
CA ARG A 270 15.89 -8.50 13.78
C ARG A 270 15.06 -9.77 13.95
N LEU A 271 13.74 -9.67 13.86
CA LEU A 271 12.83 -10.81 13.97
C LEU A 271 13.07 -11.83 12.84
N ALA A 272 13.31 -11.37 11.62
CA ALA A 272 13.61 -12.24 10.48
C ALA A 272 14.95 -12.98 10.65
N GLY A 273 15.96 -12.33 11.23
CA GLY A 273 17.22 -12.97 11.58
C GLY A 273 17.08 -14.03 12.69
N CYS A 274 16.26 -13.74 13.72
CA CYS A 274 16.09 -14.66 14.86
C CYS A 274 15.16 -15.85 14.55
N PHE A 275 14.02 -15.61 13.90
CA PHE A 275 12.96 -16.60 13.77
C PHE A 275 12.79 -17.15 12.35
N GLY A 276 13.36 -16.46 11.35
CA GLY A 276 13.23 -16.78 9.93
C GLY A 276 11.90 -16.32 9.33
N GLU A 277 11.96 -15.98 8.04
CA GLU A 277 10.83 -15.36 7.31
C GLU A 277 9.56 -16.24 7.29
N LYS A 278 9.70 -17.57 7.13
CA LYS A 278 8.53 -18.46 7.10
C LYS A 278 7.74 -18.42 8.42
N ARG A 279 8.40 -18.41 9.58
CA ARG A 279 7.73 -18.34 10.89
C ARG A 279 7.02 -17.00 11.07
N LEU A 280 7.67 -15.90 10.67
CA LEU A 280 7.06 -14.57 10.73
C LEU A 280 5.83 -14.45 9.84
N LEU A 281 5.86 -15.04 8.63
CA LEU A 281 4.69 -15.12 7.76
C LEU A 281 3.55 -15.87 8.44
N LEU A 282 3.82 -17.04 9.04
CA LEU A 282 2.81 -17.84 9.72
C LEU A 282 2.22 -17.09 10.93
N TRP A 283 3.04 -16.46 11.76
CA TRP A 283 2.57 -15.65 12.90
C TRP A 283 1.74 -14.46 12.43
N GLY A 284 2.19 -13.77 11.38
CA GLY A 284 1.46 -12.66 10.79
C GLY A 284 0.08 -13.07 10.28
N LEU A 285 -0.01 -14.17 9.50
CA LEU A 285 -1.27 -14.70 9.00
C LEU A 285 -2.19 -15.19 10.11
N ALA A 286 -1.66 -15.88 11.13
CA ALA A 286 -2.43 -16.30 12.30
C ALA A 286 -2.98 -15.09 13.07
N SER A 287 -2.17 -14.05 13.26
CA SER A 287 -2.56 -12.82 13.93
C SER A 287 -3.67 -12.06 13.17
N ILE A 288 -3.56 -11.95 11.83
CA ILE A 288 -4.62 -11.36 10.99
C ILE A 288 -5.91 -12.18 11.14
N THR A 289 -5.83 -13.52 11.02
CA THR A 289 -6.99 -14.40 11.13
C THR A 289 -7.69 -14.23 12.47
N ALA A 290 -6.94 -14.25 13.58
CA ALA A 290 -7.49 -14.08 14.92
C ALA A 290 -8.12 -12.70 15.09
N GLY A 291 -7.46 -11.62 14.61
CA GLY A 291 -7.99 -10.27 14.64
C GLY A 291 -9.29 -10.14 13.87
N LEU A 292 -9.37 -10.67 12.65
CA LEU A 292 -10.59 -10.66 11.83
C LEU A 292 -11.73 -11.44 12.47
N LEU A 293 -11.45 -12.61 13.08
CA LEU A 293 -12.45 -13.41 13.79
C LEU A 293 -12.96 -12.70 15.05
N ALA A 294 -12.12 -11.92 15.73
CA ALA A 294 -12.52 -11.18 16.93
C ALA A 294 -13.38 -9.94 16.62
N MET A 295 -13.27 -9.34 15.43
CA MET A 295 -13.99 -8.12 15.06
C MET A 295 -15.51 -8.20 15.24
N PRO A 296 -16.25 -9.24 14.78
CA PRO A 296 -17.69 -9.34 14.96
C PRO A 296 -18.14 -9.34 16.43
N PHE A 297 -17.29 -9.77 17.34
CA PHE A 297 -17.54 -9.88 18.78
C PHE A 297 -17.11 -8.63 19.57
N ALA A 298 -16.60 -7.61 18.87
CA ALA A 298 -16.20 -6.35 19.51
C ALA A 298 -17.41 -5.48 19.84
N HIS A 299 -17.96 -5.68 21.02
CA HIS A 299 -19.03 -4.86 21.60
C HIS A 299 -18.48 -3.73 22.50
N GLY A 300 -17.15 -3.66 22.66
CA GLY A 300 -16.47 -2.68 23.49
C GLY A 300 -15.00 -2.54 23.13
N LEU A 301 -14.37 -1.51 23.73
CA LEU A 301 -12.99 -1.14 23.44
C LEU A 301 -11.95 -2.27 23.65
N PRO A 302 -12.02 -3.12 24.70
CA PRO A 302 -10.97 -4.13 24.93
C PRO A 302 -10.86 -5.17 23.82
N ILE A 303 -11.99 -5.74 23.39
CA ILE A 303 -12.00 -6.76 22.31
C ILE A 303 -11.60 -6.10 20.99
N LEU A 304 -12.09 -4.90 20.72
CA LEU A 304 -11.72 -4.17 19.52
C LEU A 304 -10.21 -3.86 19.50
N ALA A 305 -9.66 -3.38 20.60
CA ALA A 305 -8.23 -3.10 20.71
C ALA A 305 -7.39 -4.37 20.46
N ALA A 306 -7.77 -5.50 21.03
CA ALA A 306 -7.12 -6.78 20.79
C ALA A 306 -7.20 -7.20 19.31
N ALA A 307 -8.39 -7.09 18.70
CA ALA A 307 -8.63 -7.42 17.29
C ALA A 307 -7.79 -6.53 16.35
N VAL A 308 -7.81 -5.21 16.56
CA VAL A 308 -7.07 -4.23 15.77
C VAL A 308 -5.56 -4.39 15.97
N THR A 309 -5.11 -4.69 17.19
CA THR A 309 -3.69 -5.00 17.46
C THR A 309 -3.26 -6.26 16.70
N GLY A 310 -4.09 -7.31 16.72
CA GLY A 310 -3.86 -8.51 15.93
C GLY A 310 -3.72 -8.21 14.42
N LEU A 311 -4.57 -7.35 13.87
CA LEU A 311 -4.50 -6.91 12.47
C LEU A 311 -3.22 -6.10 12.20
N ALA A 312 -2.86 -5.18 13.08
CA ALA A 312 -1.68 -4.32 12.93
C ALA A 312 -0.38 -5.14 12.98
N LEU A 313 -0.23 -6.03 13.97
CA LEU A 313 0.90 -6.94 14.08
C LEU A 313 0.95 -7.89 12.88
N GLY A 314 -0.19 -8.45 12.52
CA GLY A 314 -0.29 -9.39 11.42
C GLY A 314 0.12 -8.77 10.08
N THR A 315 -0.40 -7.59 9.73
CA THR A 315 -0.06 -6.89 8.48
C THR A 315 1.38 -6.40 8.49
N GLY A 316 1.85 -5.88 9.63
CA GLY A 316 3.24 -5.43 9.82
C GLY A 316 4.28 -6.53 9.63
N LEU A 317 3.96 -7.77 10.02
CA LEU A 317 4.82 -8.94 9.81
C LEU A 317 4.68 -9.52 8.40
N THR A 318 3.46 -9.61 7.88
CA THR A 318 3.17 -10.36 6.65
C THR A 318 3.67 -9.66 5.40
N GLN A 319 3.40 -8.35 5.24
CA GLN A 319 3.72 -7.62 4.01
C GLN A 319 5.23 -7.62 3.65
N PRO A 320 6.14 -7.21 4.55
CA PRO A 320 7.57 -7.23 4.23
C PRO A 320 8.11 -8.65 4.05
N THR A 321 7.59 -9.60 4.82
CA THR A 321 8.03 -11.01 4.75
C THR A 321 7.63 -11.65 3.42
N ILE A 322 6.41 -11.44 2.93
CA ILE A 322 5.98 -11.95 1.61
C ILE A 322 6.82 -11.31 0.50
N SER A 323 7.03 -10.00 0.55
CA SER A 323 7.83 -9.28 -0.45
C SER A 323 9.27 -9.81 -0.49
N SER A 324 9.88 -10.05 0.66
CA SER A 324 11.21 -10.66 0.76
C SER A 324 11.24 -12.08 0.20
N LEU A 325 10.27 -12.93 0.57
CA LEU A 325 10.18 -14.30 0.07
C LEU A 325 9.97 -14.37 -1.45
N ILE A 326 9.17 -13.48 -2.03
CA ILE A 326 8.97 -13.38 -3.49
C ILE A 326 10.28 -12.95 -4.15
N SER A 327 10.91 -11.88 -3.67
CA SER A 327 12.17 -11.34 -4.20
C SER A 327 13.30 -12.38 -4.19
N ARG A 328 13.45 -13.13 -3.10
CA ARG A 328 14.49 -14.19 -2.99
C ARG A 328 14.24 -15.41 -3.87
N ARG A 329 13.02 -15.64 -4.33
CA ARG A 329 12.67 -16.76 -5.24
C ARG A 329 12.67 -16.35 -6.69
N ALA A 330 12.71 -15.05 -6.97
CA ALA A 330 12.98 -14.50 -8.28
C ALA A 330 14.49 -14.53 -8.55
N GLY A 331 14.90 -14.91 -9.75
CA GLY A 331 16.30 -14.74 -10.19
C GLY A 331 16.68 -13.25 -10.23
N GLN A 332 17.95 -12.92 -10.10
CA GLN A 332 18.39 -11.50 -10.10
C GLN A 332 17.94 -10.73 -11.35
N GLU A 333 17.93 -11.40 -12.51
CA GLU A 333 17.51 -10.80 -13.79
C GLU A 333 15.98 -10.65 -13.90
N GLU A 334 15.21 -11.51 -13.23
CA GLU A 334 13.74 -11.56 -13.31
C GLU A 334 13.04 -10.82 -12.14
N GLN A 335 13.78 -10.35 -11.14
CA GLN A 335 13.24 -9.78 -9.92
C GLN A 335 12.28 -8.62 -10.18
N GLY A 336 12.61 -7.74 -11.12
CA GLY A 336 11.74 -6.62 -11.50
C GLY A 336 10.42 -7.08 -12.12
N GLU A 337 10.47 -8.10 -12.97
CA GLU A 337 9.31 -8.68 -13.65
C GLU A 337 8.36 -9.37 -12.65
N VAL A 338 8.91 -10.22 -11.78
CA VAL A 338 8.16 -10.93 -10.72
C VAL A 338 7.51 -9.96 -9.74
N MET A 339 8.24 -8.94 -9.29
CA MET A 339 7.70 -7.90 -8.42
C MET A 339 6.61 -7.09 -9.12
N GLY A 340 6.77 -6.81 -10.42
CA GLY A 340 5.75 -6.14 -11.23
C GLY A 340 4.46 -6.95 -11.35
N VAL A 341 4.54 -8.26 -11.56
CA VAL A 341 3.37 -9.17 -11.57
C VAL A 341 2.69 -9.19 -10.21
N SER A 342 3.48 -9.34 -9.13
CA SER A 342 2.95 -9.31 -7.76
C SER A 342 2.24 -7.99 -7.45
N GLN A 343 2.79 -6.85 -7.87
CA GLN A 343 2.18 -5.53 -7.67
C GLN A 343 0.89 -5.34 -8.49
N SER A 344 0.85 -5.85 -9.71
CA SER A 344 -0.35 -5.81 -10.56
C SER A 344 -1.50 -6.60 -9.94
N LEU A 345 -1.21 -7.81 -9.44
CA LEU A 345 -2.20 -8.63 -8.72
C LEU A 345 -2.60 -7.98 -7.39
N SER A 346 -1.68 -7.33 -6.68
CA SER A 346 -2.00 -6.55 -5.48
C SER A 346 -2.96 -5.39 -5.79
N SER A 347 -2.79 -4.73 -6.92
CA SER A 347 -3.71 -3.67 -7.37
C SER A 347 -5.09 -4.23 -7.72
N LEU A 348 -5.15 -5.39 -8.38
CA LEU A 348 -6.41 -6.10 -8.64
C LEU A 348 -7.10 -6.51 -7.33
N ALA A 349 -6.35 -6.98 -6.32
CA ALA A 349 -6.89 -7.32 -5.01
C ALA A 349 -7.52 -6.10 -4.31
N ARG A 350 -6.91 -4.91 -4.43
CA ARG A 350 -7.47 -3.65 -3.92
C ARG A 350 -8.74 -3.20 -4.64
N VAL A 351 -8.96 -3.66 -5.87
CA VAL A 351 -10.23 -3.45 -6.58
C VAL A 351 -11.29 -4.46 -6.10
N LEU A 352 -10.95 -5.75 -6.14
CA LEU A 352 -11.91 -6.82 -5.88
C LEU A 352 -12.30 -6.91 -4.41
N GLY A 353 -11.38 -6.63 -3.47
CA GLY A 353 -11.63 -6.73 -2.03
C GLY A 353 -12.84 -5.91 -1.58
N PRO A 354 -12.87 -4.58 -1.83
CA PRO A 354 -14.02 -3.76 -1.50
C PRO A 354 -15.32 -4.20 -2.18
N PHE A 355 -15.29 -4.56 -3.47
CA PHE A 355 -16.49 -5.06 -4.16
C PHE A 355 -17.05 -6.30 -3.48
N VAL A 356 -16.22 -7.32 -3.26
CA VAL A 356 -16.64 -8.55 -2.60
C VAL A 356 -17.17 -8.28 -1.19
N ALA A 357 -16.45 -7.46 -0.41
CA ALA A 357 -16.86 -7.11 0.95
C ALA A 357 -18.20 -6.37 1.00
N GLY A 358 -18.44 -5.44 0.06
CA GLY A 358 -19.70 -4.69 -0.01
C GLY A 358 -20.90 -5.56 -0.36
N PHE A 359 -20.76 -6.47 -1.32
CA PHE A 359 -21.82 -7.42 -1.67
C PHE A 359 -22.16 -8.36 -0.51
N ILE A 360 -21.12 -8.86 0.19
CA ILE A 360 -21.31 -9.75 1.32
C ILE A 360 -21.91 -9.02 2.52
N PHE A 361 -21.47 -7.79 2.78
CA PHE A 361 -22.05 -6.95 3.83
C PHE A 361 -23.56 -6.73 3.64
N ALA A 362 -23.97 -6.44 2.41
CA ALA A 362 -25.37 -6.16 2.11
C ALA A 362 -26.25 -7.42 2.03
N GLY A 363 -25.71 -8.55 1.51
CA GLY A 363 -26.48 -9.77 1.31
C GLY A 363 -26.55 -10.66 2.55
N PHE A 364 -25.49 -10.72 3.36
CA PHE A 364 -25.34 -11.65 4.48
C PHE A 364 -25.19 -10.97 5.84
N GLY A 365 -25.28 -9.64 5.88
CA GLY A 365 -25.20 -8.86 7.09
C GLY A 365 -23.80 -8.31 7.43
N ARG A 366 -23.77 -7.36 8.36
CA ARG A 366 -22.61 -6.52 8.66
C ARG A 366 -21.34 -7.25 9.13
N ASN A 367 -21.50 -8.42 9.76
CA ASN A 367 -20.38 -9.21 10.30
C ASN A 367 -19.80 -10.19 9.30
N SER A 368 -20.51 -10.52 8.23
CA SER A 368 -20.16 -11.56 7.26
C SER A 368 -18.85 -11.28 6.50
N PRO A 369 -18.49 -10.03 6.14
CA PRO A 369 -17.21 -9.75 5.50
C PRO A 369 -16.02 -10.14 6.37
N TYR A 370 -16.12 -9.97 7.70
CA TYR A 370 -15.03 -10.32 8.61
C TYR A 370 -14.81 -11.84 8.68
N PHE A 371 -15.88 -12.62 8.71
CA PHE A 371 -15.79 -14.10 8.69
C PHE A 371 -15.21 -14.60 7.36
N LEU A 372 -15.67 -14.05 6.23
CA LEU A 372 -15.16 -14.46 4.92
C LEU A 372 -13.68 -14.07 4.76
N THR A 373 -13.31 -12.86 5.14
CA THR A 373 -11.91 -12.42 5.06
C THR A 373 -11.03 -13.22 6.02
N ALA A 374 -11.51 -13.57 7.22
CA ALA A 374 -10.81 -14.46 8.14
C ALA A 374 -10.61 -15.85 7.53
N LEU A 375 -11.63 -16.41 6.90
CA LEU A 375 -11.53 -17.70 6.20
C LEU A 375 -10.52 -17.64 5.06
N SER A 376 -10.54 -16.57 4.26
CA SER A 376 -9.58 -16.34 3.18
C SER A 376 -8.14 -16.32 3.71
N VAL A 377 -7.87 -15.59 4.80
CA VAL A 377 -6.53 -15.53 5.41
C VAL A 377 -6.16 -16.85 6.07
N ALA A 378 -7.10 -17.58 6.69
CA ALA A 378 -6.85 -18.92 7.21
C ALA A 378 -6.43 -19.90 6.11
N VAL A 379 -7.07 -19.84 4.93
CA VAL A 379 -6.64 -20.62 3.77
C VAL A 379 -5.21 -20.25 3.36
N THR A 380 -4.86 -18.96 3.37
CA THR A 380 -3.47 -18.56 3.08
C THR A 380 -2.48 -19.05 4.13
N LEU A 381 -2.89 -19.12 5.40
CA LEU A 381 -2.09 -19.71 6.48
C LEU A 381 -1.80 -21.20 6.21
N LEU A 382 -2.82 -21.97 5.80
CA LEU A 382 -2.65 -23.37 5.40
C LEU A 382 -1.74 -23.53 4.17
N MET A 383 -1.86 -22.62 3.20
CA MET A 383 -0.96 -22.59 2.04
C MET A 383 0.49 -22.27 2.44
N ALA A 384 0.69 -21.35 3.39
CA ALA A 384 2.00 -20.96 3.88
C ALA A 384 2.70 -22.07 4.69
N LEU A 385 1.95 -22.93 5.38
CA LEU A 385 2.49 -24.12 6.05
C LEU A 385 3.22 -25.06 5.08
N LYS A 386 2.68 -25.19 3.85
CA LYS A 386 3.24 -26.04 2.78
C LYS A 386 4.42 -25.39 2.04
N LEU A 387 4.82 -24.16 2.37
CA LEU A 387 6.01 -23.56 1.79
C LEU A 387 7.26 -24.29 2.30
N PRO A 388 8.25 -24.54 1.42
CA PRO A 388 9.50 -25.16 1.84
C PRO A 388 10.18 -24.28 2.89
N ARG A 389 10.79 -24.90 3.89
CA ARG A 389 11.65 -24.19 4.84
C ARG A 389 12.81 -23.62 4.04
N GLY A 390 12.94 -22.30 3.96
CA GLY A 390 14.09 -21.67 3.35
C GLY A 390 15.35 -22.14 4.08
N HIS A 391 16.34 -22.66 3.35
CA HIS A 391 17.67 -22.75 3.91
C HIS A 391 18.08 -21.29 4.20
N ALA A 392 18.55 -21.02 5.42
CA ALA A 392 19.32 -19.81 5.68
C ALA A 392 20.37 -19.73 4.56
N ALA A 393 20.48 -18.58 3.88
CA ALA A 393 21.59 -18.38 2.96
C ALA A 393 22.85 -18.79 3.72
N PRO A 394 23.76 -19.60 3.15
CA PRO A 394 25.03 -19.86 3.79
C PRO A 394 25.63 -18.47 4.14
N PRO A 395 26.24 -18.31 5.32
CA PRO A 395 26.95 -17.08 5.65
C PRO A 395 27.85 -16.79 4.46
N LEU A 396 27.81 -15.54 3.98
CA LEU A 396 28.74 -15.09 2.93
C LEU A 396 30.11 -15.59 3.37
N ALA A 397 30.68 -16.51 2.60
CA ALA A 397 32.03 -16.94 2.84
C ALA A 397 32.86 -15.65 2.91
N GLU A 398 33.43 -15.36 4.05
CA GLU A 398 34.42 -14.31 4.20
C GLU A 398 35.49 -14.64 3.13
N THR A 399 35.45 -13.91 2.04
CA THR A 399 36.57 -13.87 1.12
C THR A 399 37.68 -13.20 1.91
N GLY A 400 38.44 -14.03 2.62
CA GLY A 400 39.63 -13.59 3.31
C GLY A 400 40.53 -12.88 2.29
N PRO A 401 41.13 -11.76 2.69
CA PRO A 401 42.05 -11.08 1.81
C PRO A 401 43.32 -11.92 1.63
N PHE A 402 43.74 -12.09 0.38
CA PHE A 402 45.03 -12.56 -0.05
C PHE A 402 45.29 -14.08 0.05
N GLY A 403 44.94 -14.79 -1.02
CA GLY A 403 45.74 -15.90 -1.50
C GLY A 403 47.13 -15.36 -1.90
N ARG A 404 48.13 -15.71 -1.13
CA ARG A 404 49.54 -15.49 -1.52
C ARG A 404 49.78 -16.23 -2.83
N GLU A 405 50.06 -15.48 -3.88
CA GLU A 405 50.72 -16.01 -5.07
C GLU A 405 52.02 -16.66 -4.65
N GLY A 406 52.13 -17.96 -4.87
CA GLY A 406 53.35 -18.69 -4.75
C GLY A 406 54.30 -18.31 -5.89
N ASP A 407 55.45 -17.80 -5.50
CA ASP A 407 56.61 -17.52 -6.31
C ASP A 407 57.09 -18.79 -7.08
N PRO A 408 57.19 -18.80 -8.41
CA PRO A 408 57.76 -19.89 -9.15
C PRO A 408 59.27 -19.64 -9.41
N ALA A 409 60.12 -19.93 -8.41
CA ALA A 409 61.54 -20.02 -8.64
C ALA A 409 62.18 -20.94 -7.61
N ARG A 410 62.23 -22.23 -7.91
CA ARG A 410 63.39 -23.12 -7.73
C ARG A 410 63.14 -24.51 -8.33
#